data_4a6838e71ccd3772c992f2031a4f10c9
#
_entry.id   4a6838e71ccd3772c992f2031a4f10c9
#
_cell.length_a   1.000
_cell.length_b   1.000
_cell.length_c   1.000
_cell.angle_alpha   90.00
_cell.angle_beta   90.00
_cell.angle_gamma   90.00
#
_symmetry.space_group_name_H-M   'P 1'
#
loop_
_entity.id
_entity.type
_entity.pdbx_description
1 polymer ?
#
loop_
_entity_poly.entity_id
_entity_poly.type
_entity_poly.pdbx_seq_one_letter_code
_entity_poly.pdbx_strand_id
1 'polypeptide(L)'
;MDTYSLDQIPFSCAGSFLTITAQNRRNDHRLLYRTTSARLASNPARQSDPSEFFEIALLKDAVEVPYTWVATPTLLTLTTDFDASLKITFADLDTLLFQAEGVNLRLLPCKGFPVEFSPHPQQIVLMDWAARGFHYFRAGENCQIYSGITPIEAGLERINQEFPRTIEFSGSTGAIRFAEHEHLWDESIPDFASALAARQKEYLRWQRSMPDVPETYQATAEQAWFILWNCLVPPGGALTRPAIYMSKSWMNAVWAWDNCFNALAIAKADPALAWDQIRLFCDHQEPLGMLPDVINDLEPIYGFNKPPIYGWTILKLIQLQGEKKALPYLNEIYKPLIRLTEWWYTFRDFDQDGMPQYHHGNDSGWDNATVFDQGCPIEGADLAAFLVLQCEAIAHLAILLDHRKAASRWHDRAQNQLDRLLKLQVKQGHFFSPKDGQSSAEENNSLLNYIPILLGKRLPAPMIGRVPTSPLTKTSQ
;
A
#
# COMPACT_ATOMS: atom_id res chain seq x y z
N MET A 1 13.81 3.47 -14.76
CA MET A 1 12.51 3.98 -15.26
C MET A 1 12.64 5.47 -15.50
N ASP A 2 12.39 5.95 -16.71
CA ASP A 2 12.60 7.37 -17.07
C ASP A 2 11.36 8.21 -16.82
N THR A 3 10.20 7.75 -17.29
CA THR A 3 8.91 8.43 -17.11
C THR A 3 7.78 7.42 -16.83
N TYR A 4 6.66 7.92 -16.25
CA TYR A 4 5.47 7.12 -15.97
C TYR A 4 4.19 7.98 -16.04
N SER A 5 3.01 7.31 -16.13
CA SER A 5 1.72 7.97 -16.17
C SER A 5 1.18 8.32 -14.80
N LEU A 6 0.81 9.59 -14.61
CA LEU A 6 0.15 10.09 -13.38
C LEU A 6 -1.31 9.60 -13.23
N ASP A 7 -1.90 9.06 -14.29
CA ASP A 7 -3.22 8.43 -14.24
C ASP A 7 -3.19 7.10 -13.47
N GLN A 8 -2.04 6.44 -13.46
CA GLN A 8 -1.84 5.13 -12.81
C GLN A 8 -1.10 5.24 -11.49
N ILE A 9 -0.01 6.00 -11.46
CA ILE A 9 0.88 6.11 -10.31
C ILE A 9 1.01 7.58 -9.94
N PRO A 10 0.59 8.00 -8.73
CA PRO A 10 0.76 9.38 -8.29
C PRO A 10 2.24 9.75 -8.15
N PHE A 11 2.58 11.01 -8.43
CA PHE A 11 3.88 11.56 -8.08
C PHE A 11 4.00 11.67 -6.56
N SER A 12 4.95 10.96 -5.99
CA SER A 12 5.24 10.92 -4.54
C SER A 12 6.70 10.47 -4.34
N CYS A 13 7.19 10.54 -3.13
CA CYS A 13 8.48 9.94 -2.77
C CYS A 13 8.30 8.86 -1.68
N ALA A 14 9.32 8.02 -1.51
CA ALA A 14 9.36 7.04 -0.43
C ALA A 14 9.24 7.73 0.93
N GLY A 15 8.37 7.22 1.79
CA GLY A 15 8.17 7.76 3.12
C GLY A 15 7.19 8.95 3.21
N SER A 16 6.65 9.46 2.10
CA SER A 16 5.67 10.55 2.13
C SER A 16 4.24 10.05 2.00
N PHE A 17 3.31 10.72 2.68
CA PHE A 17 1.87 10.58 2.43
C PHE A 17 1.35 11.56 1.36
N LEU A 18 2.15 12.54 0.96
CA LEU A 18 1.75 13.54 -0.03
C LEU A 18 1.88 13.01 -1.45
N THR A 19 0.91 13.37 -2.30
CA THR A 19 0.89 12.95 -3.69
C THR A 19 0.36 14.02 -4.62
N ILE A 20 0.79 13.99 -5.88
CA ILE A 20 0.18 14.72 -7.00
C ILE A 20 -0.27 13.69 -8.04
N THR A 21 -1.51 13.80 -8.52
CA THR A 21 -2.12 12.84 -9.45
C THR A 21 -2.90 13.54 -10.56
N ALA A 22 -3.04 12.86 -11.69
CA ALA A 22 -3.94 13.27 -12.77
C ALA A 22 -5.38 12.75 -12.57
N GLN A 23 -5.64 11.90 -11.56
CA GLN A 23 -6.97 11.40 -11.25
C GLN A 23 -7.83 12.47 -10.56
N ASN A 24 -8.23 13.49 -11.30
CA ASN A 24 -9.06 14.58 -10.83
C ASN A 24 -10.47 14.48 -11.45
N ARG A 25 -11.43 14.04 -10.66
CA ARG A 25 -12.84 13.88 -11.11
C ARG A 25 -13.59 15.21 -11.33
N ARG A 26 -13.06 16.33 -10.85
CA ARG A 26 -13.66 17.66 -10.99
C ARG A 26 -13.21 18.33 -12.28
N ASN A 27 -11.95 18.11 -12.64
CA ASN A 27 -11.33 18.72 -13.80
C ASN A 27 -10.17 17.85 -14.29
N ASP A 28 -10.35 17.21 -15.43
CA ASP A 28 -9.36 16.30 -16.04
C ASP A 28 -8.14 17.03 -16.62
N HIS A 29 -8.18 18.37 -16.69
CA HIS A 29 -7.08 19.21 -17.18
C HIS A 29 -6.18 19.74 -16.05
N ARG A 30 -6.53 19.48 -14.78
CA ARG A 30 -5.73 19.93 -13.63
C ARG A 30 -5.23 18.78 -12.79
N LEU A 31 -3.97 18.84 -12.41
CA LEU A 31 -3.41 17.92 -11.43
C LEU A 31 -3.95 18.22 -10.03
N LEU A 32 -4.04 17.18 -9.23
CA LEU A 32 -4.58 17.21 -7.89
C LEU A 32 -3.48 16.95 -6.86
N TYR A 33 -3.21 17.93 -5.98
CA TYR A 33 -2.39 17.75 -4.79
C TYR A 33 -3.24 17.25 -3.62
N ARG A 34 -2.80 16.16 -2.99
CA ARG A 34 -3.56 15.44 -1.96
C ARG A 34 -2.67 14.67 -0.99
N THR A 35 -3.26 14.10 0.07
CA THR A 35 -2.61 13.13 0.97
C THR A 35 -3.28 11.76 0.89
N THR A 36 -2.48 10.72 1.09
CA THR A 36 -2.95 9.33 1.25
C THR A 36 -3.11 8.91 2.71
N SER A 37 -2.86 9.80 3.66
CA SER A 37 -3.07 9.55 5.08
C SER A 37 -4.56 9.46 5.41
N ALA A 38 -5.00 8.35 5.99
CA ALA A 38 -6.37 8.15 6.42
C ALA A 38 -6.73 8.97 7.65
N ARG A 39 -5.75 9.31 8.51
CA ARG A 39 -5.93 10.20 9.67
C ARG A 39 -6.32 11.61 9.27
N LEU A 40 -5.88 12.03 8.09
CA LEU A 40 -6.07 13.34 7.51
C LEU A 40 -7.24 13.37 6.51
N ALA A 41 -7.96 12.26 6.36
CA ALA A 41 -9.10 12.17 5.47
C ALA A 41 -10.30 12.95 6.00
N SER A 42 -10.92 13.75 5.12
CA SER A 42 -12.14 14.49 5.44
C SER A 42 -13.37 13.61 5.67
N ASN A 43 -13.31 12.35 5.27
CA ASN A 43 -14.39 11.37 5.45
C ASN A 43 -13.82 10.02 5.93
N PRO A 44 -13.81 9.77 7.25
CA PRO A 44 -13.32 8.51 7.81
C PRO A 44 -14.11 7.27 7.36
N ALA A 45 -15.35 7.43 6.88
CA ALA A 45 -16.15 6.32 6.35
C ALA A 45 -15.67 5.81 4.97
N ARG A 46 -14.80 6.56 4.29
CA ARG A 46 -14.15 6.16 3.04
C ARG A 46 -12.64 6.05 3.25
N GLN A 47 -12.24 5.12 4.07
CA GLN A 47 -10.86 4.91 4.54
C GLN A 47 -9.83 4.66 3.42
N SER A 48 -10.28 4.34 2.21
CA SER A 48 -9.42 4.10 1.06
C SER A 48 -9.29 5.29 0.10
N ASP A 49 -10.02 6.37 0.33
CA ASP A 49 -10.00 7.55 -0.56
C ASP A 49 -9.03 8.60 -0.03
N PRO A 50 -8.05 9.04 -0.83
CA PRO A 50 -7.14 10.13 -0.47
C PRO A 50 -7.89 11.45 -0.19
N SER A 51 -7.40 12.24 0.75
CA SER A 51 -7.88 13.60 0.96
C SER A 51 -7.31 14.55 -0.08
N GLU A 52 -8.20 15.22 -0.80
CA GLU A 52 -7.86 16.20 -1.84
C GLU A 52 -7.66 17.57 -1.19
N PHE A 53 -6.55 18.21 -1.47
CA PHE A 53 -6.20 19.52 -0.95
C PHE A 53 -6.46 20.63 -1.97
N PHE A 54 -5.69 20.63 -3.07
CA PHE A 54 -5.72 21.69 -4.06
C PHE A 54 -5.60 21.14 -5.48
N GLU A 55 -6.33 21.76 -6.40
CA GLU A 55 -6.03 21.63 -7.83
C GLU A 55 -4.89 22.59 -8.19
N ILE A 56 -4.02 22.16 -9.11
CA ILE A 56 -2.88 22.92 -9.60
C ILE A 56 -3.28 23.60 -10.91
N ALA A 57 -3.18 24.92 -10.95
CA ALA A 57 -3.40 25.72 -12.16
C ALA A 57 -2.16 26.58 -12.44
N LEU A 58 -1.87 26.80 -13.72
CA LEU A 58 -0.83 27.72 -14.18
C LEU A 58 -1.44 29.00 -14.72
N LEU A 59 -0.83 30.12 -14.41
CA LEU A 59 -1.30 31.44 -14.86
C LEU A 59 -0.25 32.15 -15.72
N LYS A 60 -0.70 32.78 -16.80
CA LYS A 60 0.04 33.76 -17.57
C LYS A 60 -0.75 35.04 -17.59
N ASP A 61 -0.13 36.15 -17.16
CA ASP A 61 -0.80 37.47 -17.11
C ASP A 61 -2.16 37.43 -16.41
N ALA A 62 -2.23 36.73 -15.25
CA ALA A 62 -3.41 36.45 -14.45
C ALA A 62 -4.51 35.57 -15.10
N VAL A 63 -4.30 35.07 -16.30
CA VAL A 63 -5.21 34.16 -17.01
C VAL A 63 -4.71 32.72 -16.87
N GLU A 64 -5.62 31.79 -16.56
CA GLU A 64 -5.28 30.37 -16.51
C GLU A 64 -4.94 29.83 -17.92
N VAL A 65 -3.85 29.07 -17.98
CA VAL A 65 -3.36 28.47 -19.21
C VAL A 65 -3.28 26.95 -19.12
N PRO A 66 -3.59 26.22 -20.19
CA PRO A 66 -3.47 24.78 -20.23
C PRO A 66 -2.01 24.33 -20.15
N TYR A 67 -1.80 23.13 -19.65
CA TYR A 67 -0.48 22.51 -19.57
C TYR A 67 -0.56 21.00 -19.81
N THR A 68 0.55 20.43 -20.21
CA THR A 68 0.81 18.99 -20.23
C THR A 68 1.84 18.65 -19.13
N TRP A 69 2.00 17.37 -18.80
CA TRP A 69 2.93 16.96 -17.75
C TRP A 69 3.77 15.75 -18.12
N VAL A 70 4.95 15.71 -17.54
CA VAL A 70 5.86 14.56 -17.57
C VAL A 70 6.31 14.29 -16.14
N ALA A 71 6.11 13.05 -15.67
CA ALA A 71 6.54 12.59 -14.37
C ALA A 71 7.71 11.61 -14.48
N THR A 72 8.77 11.88 -13.72
CA THR A 72 9.85 10.95 -13.39
C THR A 72 9.76 10.59 -11.91
N PRO A 73 10.47 9.59 -11.40
CA PRO A 73 10.42 9.25 -9.98
C PRO A 73 10.68 10.41 -9.00
N THR A 74 11.41 11.43 -9.42
CA THR A 74 11.86 12.53 -8.53
C THR A 74 11.51 13.93 -9.02
N LEU A 75 10.98 14.06 -10.23
CA LEU A 75 10.66 15.36 -10.83
C LEU A 75 9.35 15.26 -11.60
N LEU A 76 8.44 16.17 -11.29
CA LEU A 76 7.23 16.43 -12.09
C LEU A 76 7.41 17.75 -12.83
N THR A 77 7.24 17.74 -14.16
CA THR A 77 7.33 18.93 -15.01
C THR A 77 6.00 19.17 -15.70
N LEU A 78 5.45 20.37 -15.56
CA LEU A 78 4.29 20.87 -16.29
C LEU A 78 4.79 21.83 -17.35
N THR A 79 4.32 21.73 -18.58
CA THR A 79 4.78 22.56 -19.72
C THR A 79 3.57 23.09 -20.47
N THR A 80 3.61 24.36 -20.83
CA THR A 80 2.62 25.03 -21.68
C THR A 80 3.00 24.97 -23.15
N ASP A 81 2.09 25.32 -24.04
CA ASP A 81 2.29 25.38 -25.47
C ASP A 81 3.21 26.56 -25.94
N PHE A 82 3.54 27.49 -25.03
CA PHE A 82 4.47 28.61 -25.25
C PHE A 82 5.80 28.48 -24.46
N ASP A 83 6.22 27.23 -24.20
CA ASP A 83 7.50 26.87 -23.55
C ASP A 83 7.70 27.37 -22.11
N ALA A 84 6.63 27.83 -21.44
CA ALA A 84 6.71 28.10 -20.01
C ALA A 84 6.52 26.80 -19.18
N SER A 85 7.13 26.75 -18.01
CA SER A 85 7.13 25.51 -17.24
C SER A 85 7.02 25.71 -15.72
N LEU A 86 6.46 24.69 -15.06
CA LEU A 86 6.54 24.50 -13.61
C LEU A 86 7.18 23.15 -13.31
N LYS A 87 8.23 23.12 -12.51
CA LYS A 87 8.90 21.92 -12.02
C LYS A 87 8.61 21.73 -10.55
N ILE A 88 8.31 20.50 -10.12
CA ILE A 88 8.01 20.15 -8.73
C ILE A 88 8.89 18.98 -8.30
N THR A 89 9.47 19.07 -7.11
CA THR A 89 10.21 17.99 -6.44
C THR A 89 9.92 17.98 -4.94
N PHE A 90 10.31 16.91 -4.24
CA PHE A 90 10.22 16.83 -2.79
C PHE A 90 11.54 17.32 -2.16
N ALA A 91 11.44 18.25 -1.20
CA ALA A 91 12.58 18.60 -0.33
C ALA A 91 12.77 17.55 0.76
N ASP A 92 11.68 17.21 1.43
CA ASP A 92 11.57 16.17 2.46
C ASP A 92 10.24 15.42 2.31
N LEU A 93 9.79 14.69 3.33
CA LEU A 93 8.60 13.86 3.27
C LEU A 93 7.28 14.65 3.24
N ASP A 94 7.31 15.89 3.72
CA ASP A 94 6.14 16.74 3.94
C ASP A 94 6.20 18.05 3.16
N THR A 95 7.29 18.29 2.40
CA THR A 95 7.56 19.56 1.70
C THR A 95 7.81 19.34 0.22
N LEU A 96 6.97 19.97 -0.61
CA LEU A 96 7.16 20.13 -2.05
C LEU A 96 7.85 21.46 -2.35
N LEU A 97 8.84 21.43 -3.23
CA LEU A 97 9.42 22.63 -3.84
C LEU A 97 8.95 22.76 -5.28
N PHE A 98 8.76 23.99 -5.72
CA PHE A 98 8.52 24.25 -7.12
C PHE A 98 9.47 25.32 -7.67
N GLN A 99 9.72 25.20 -8.98
CA GLN A 99 10.43 26.20 -9.78
C GLN A 99 9.61 26.48 -11.04
N ALA A 100 9.21 27.74 -11.22
CA ALA A 100 8.40 28.21 -12.33
C ALA A 100 9.21 29.09 -13.28
N GLU A 101 8.96 28.98 -14.58
CA GLU A 101 9.53 29.81 -15.63
C GLU A 101 8.43 30.26 -16.59
N GLY A 102 8.22 31.56 -16.68
CA GLY A 102 7.23 32.16 -17.57
C GLY A 102 5.76 31.99 -17.18
N VAL A 103 5.46 31.37 -16.04
CA VAL A 103 4.13 31.18 -15.46
C VAL A 103 4.12 31.37 -13.96
N ASN A 104 2.95 31.64 -13.39
CA ASN A 104 2.68 31.65 -11.96
C ASN A 104 1.94 30.36 -11.55
N LEU A 105 2.12 29.92 -10.31
CA LEU A 105 1.39 28.79 -9.73
C LEU A 105 0.17 29.30 -8.97
N ARG A 106 -1.02 28.73 -9.26
CA ARG A 106 -2.22 28.91 -8.46
C ARG A 106 -2.69 27.55 -7.91
N LEU A 107 -3.01 27.52 -6.64
CA LEU A 107 -3.60 26.39 -5.94
C LEU A 107 -5.06 26.70 -5.63
N LEU A 108 -5.97 25.90 -6.19
CA LEU A 108 -7.43 26.04 -6.01
C LEU A 108 -7.89 25.01 -4.98
N PRO A 109 -8.51 25.42 -3.85
CA PRO A 109 -8.90 24.48 -2.80
C PRO A 109 -10.00 23.54 -3.29
N CYS A 110 -9.83 22.26 -3.01
CA CYS A 110 -10.81 21.22 -3.35
C CYS A 110 -11.95 21.15 -2.35
N LYS A 111 -11.64 21.36 -1.08
CA LYS A 111 -12.57 21.32 0.06
C LYS A 111 -12.00 22.21 1.15
N GLY A 112 -12.80 22.37 2.19
CA GLY A 112 -12.32 22.91 3.43
C GLY A 112 -12.74 24.33 3.73
N PHE A 113 -12.53 24.67 4.96
CA PHE A 113 -12.79 25.97 5.55
C PHE A 113 -11.49 26.43 6.20
N PRO A 114 -10.49 26.83 5.40
CA PRO A 114 -9.21 27.18 5.96
C PRO A 114 -9.28 28.51 6.70
N VAL A 115 -8.75 28.51 7.91
CA VAL A 115 -8.43 29.74 8.62
C VAL A 115 -7.03 30.17 8.21
N GLU A 116 -6.94 31.37 7.67
CA GLU A 116 -5.69 31.93 7.17
C GLU A 116 -5.01 32.82 8.20
N PHE A 117 -3.70 32.71 8.28
CA PHE A 117 -2.85 33.72 8.92
C PHE A 117 -1.49 33.81 8.20
N SER A 118 -0.87 34.97 8.29
CA SER A 118 0.42 35.25 7.65
C SER A 118 1.41 35.71 8.71
N PRO A 119 2.23 34.78 9.23
CA PRO A 119 3.24 35.13 10.24
C PRO A 119 4.39 35.95 9.68
N HIS A 120 4.58 35.94 8.35
CA HIS A 120 5.62 36.65 7.62
C HIS A 120 5.10 37.06 6.23
N PRO A 121 5.53 38.19 5.63
CA PRO A 121 5.05 38.65 4.30
C PRO A 121 5.24 37.63 3.16
N GLN A 122 6.19 36.72 3.28
CA GLN A 122 6.45 35.67 2.29
C GLN A 122 5.86 34.32 2.68
N GLN A 123 5.01 34.25 3.71
CA GLN A 123 4.44 33.02 4.21
C GLN A 123 2.95 33.16 4.47
N ILE A 124 2.17 32.19 3.96
CA ILE A 124 0.76 32.01 4.30
C ILE A 124 0.62 30.65 4.95
N VAL A 125 -0.18 30.58 6.01
CA VAL A 125 -0.55 29.34 6.67
C VAL A 125 -2.06 29.21 6.62
N LEU A 126 -2.54 28.06 6.14
CA LEU A 126 -3.94 27.70 6.19
C LEU A 126 -4.13 26.56 7.19
N MET A 127 -4.89 26.80 8.25
CA MET A 127 -5.41 25.73 9.10
C MET A 127 -6.58 25.07 8.37
N ASP A 128 -6.40 23.84 7.92
CA ASP A 128 -7.43 23.08 7.23
C ASP A 128 -8.14 22.13 8.20
N TRP A 129 -9.35 22.51 8.59
CA TRP A 129 -10.18 21.74 9.51
C TRP A 129 -10.60 20.38 8.92
N ALA A 130 -10.87 20.35 7.63
CA ALA A 130 -11.28 19.13 6.94
C ALA A 130 -10.12 18.15 6.79
N ALA A 131 -8.91 18.65 6.54
CA ALA A 131 -7.70 17.85 6.44
C ALA A 131 -7.01 17.62 7.81
N ARG A 132 -7.54 18.22 8.88
CA ARG A 132 -7.00 18.10 10.25
C ARG A 132 -5.51 18.44 10.33
N GLY A 133 -5.10 19.54 9.68
CA GLY A 133 -3.71 19.94 9.64
C GLY A 133 -3.49 21.32 9.11
N PHE A 134 -2.25 21.65 8.81
CA PHE A 134 -1.80 22.97 8.43
C PHE A 134 -1.06 22.91 7.10
N HIS A 135 -1.49 23.74 6.16
CA HIS A 135 -0.77 23.99 4.92
C HIS A 135 0.09 25.24 5.07
N TYR A 136 1.36 25.11 4.86
CA TYR A 136 2.32 26.19 4.85
C TYR A 136 2.75 26.47 3.41
N PHE A 137 2.62 27.72 3.00
CA PHE A 137 3.03 28.18 1.68
C PHE A 137 4.07 29.26 1.87
N ARG A 138 5.24 29.11 1.25
CA ARG A 138 6.32 30.06 1.40
C ARG A 138 6.90 30.41 0.04
N ALA A 139 6.96 31.72 -0.25
CA ALA A 139 7.56 32.29 -1.44
C ALA A 139 9.08 32.32 -1.31
N GLY A 140 9.81 32.05 -2.40
CA GLY A 140 11.25 32.23 -2.50
C GLY A 140 11.65 33.72 -2.64
N GLU A 141 12.95 33.98 -2.79
CA GLU A 141 13.48 35.36 -2.76
C GLU A 141 12.86 36.30 -3.81
N ASN A 142 12.60 35.82 -5.02
CA ASN A 142 11.98 36.59 -6.11
C ASN A 142 10.55 36.16 -6.40
N CYS A 143 9.81 35.81 -5.37
CA CYS A 143 8.43 35.36 -5.46
C CYS A 143 7.57 36.11 -4.46
N GLN A 144 6.37 36.46 -4.85
CA GLN A 144 5.33 36.98 -3.98
C GLN A 144 4.24 35.94 -3.81
N ILE A 145 3.60 35.94 -2.67
CA ILE A 145 2.51 35.03 -2.37
C ILE A 145 1.25 35.83 -2.00
N TYR A 146 0.13 35.41 -2.55
CA TYR A 146 -1.16 36.03 -2.32
C TYR A 146 -2.19 34.99 -1.96
N SER A 147 -3.12 35.35 -1.08
CA SER A 147 -4.34 34.59 -0.90
C SER A 147 -5.53 35.35 -1.48
N GLY A 148 -6.40 34.61 -2.14
CA GLY A 148 -7.64 35.12 -2.70
C GLY A 148 -8.84 34.37 -2.13
N ILE A 149 -9.98 35.06 -1.97
CA ILE A 149 -11.24 34.40 -1.68
C ILE A 149 -11.79 33.89 -3.01
N THR A 150 -12.06 32.61 -3.14
CA THR A 150 -12.80 32.09 -4.30
C THR A 150 -14.25 32.54 -4.15
N PRO A 151 -14.85 33.31 -5.10
CA PRO A 151 -16.25 33.68 -5.01
C PRO A 151 -17.11 32.42 -4.97
N ILE A 152 -17.80 32.18 -3.88
CA ILE A 152 -18.93 31.26 -3.86
C ILE A 152 -20.09 31.98 -4.54
N GLU A 153 -20.76 31.31 -5.48
CA GLU A 153 -21.95 31.83 -6.11
C GLU A 153 -22.90 32.38 -5.05
N ALA A 154 -23.39 33.60 -5.28
CA ALA A 154 -24.17 34.37 -4.36
C ALA A 154 -25.38 33.59 -3.82
N GLY A 155 -25.44 33.32 -2.53
CA GLY A 155 -26.58 32.67 -1.88
C GLY A 155 -26.32 32.04 -0.52
N LEU A 156 -25.07 31.80 -0.13
CA LEU A 156 -24.73 31.30 1.22
C LEU A 156 -24.32 32.51 2.09
N GLU A 157 -25.26 32.97 2.89
CA GLU A 157 -25.00 34.00 3.89
C GLU A 157 -23.91 33.54 4.87
N ARG A 158 -23.08 34.47 5.26
CA ARG A 158 -21.99 34.41 6.22
C ARG A 158 -22.34 33.59 7.46
N ILE A 159 -21.98 32.34 7.48
CA ILE A 159 -21.80 31.62 8.71
C ILE A 159 -20.27 31.39 8.82
N ASN A 160 -19.64 32.17 9.70
CA ASN A 160 -18.27 31.97 10.19
C ASN A 160 -17.10 32.06 9.20
N GLN A 161 -16.95 33.12 8.41
CA GLN A 161 -15.69 33.45 7.68
C GLN A 161 -15.02 32.31 6.88
N GLU A 162 -15.77 31.30 6.47
CA GLU A 162 -15.33 30.06 5.88
C GLU A 162 -15.37 30.13 4.35
N PHE A 163 -14.39 30.82 3.75
CA PHE A 163 -14.29 30.90 2.30
C PHE A 163 -13.10 30.06 1.82
N PRO A 164 -13.27 29.28 0.73
CA PRO A 164 -12.14 28.61 0.10
C PRO A 164 -11.04 29.64 -0.26
N ARG A 165 -9.82 29.36 0.16
CA ARG A 165 -8.67 30.24 -0.06
C ARG A 165 -7.84 29.75 -1.22
N THR A 166 -7.81 30.51 -2.29
CA THR A 166 -6.90 30.33 -3.42
C THR A 166 -5.54 30.88 -3.03
N ILE A 167 -4.47 30.09 -3.25
CA ILE A 167 -3.10 30.53 -3.04
C ILE A 167 -2.44 30.74 -4.39
N GLU A 168 -1.85 31.89 -4.60
CA GLU A 168 -1.13 32.24 -5.82
C GLU A 168 0.31 32.63 -5.51
N PHE A 169 1.23 32.04 -6.23
CA PHE A 169 2.63 32.38 -6.23
C PHE A 169 2.98 33.12 -7.54
N SER A 170 3.41 34.37 -7.39
CA SER A 170 3.88 35.18 -8.51
C SER A 170 5.40 35.29 -8.44
N GLY A 171 6.09 34.44 -9.21
CA GLY A 171 7.56 34.36 -9.22
C GLY A 171 8.07 32.96 -9.45
N SER A 172 9.41 32.82 -9.36
CA SER A 172 10.11 31.65 -9.87
C SER A 172 10.21 30.46 -8.92
N THR A 173 10.11 30.67 -7.60
CA THR A 173 10.35 29.57 -6.64
C THR A 173 9.48 29.69 -5.41
N GLY A 174 9.14 28.56 -4.83
CA GLY A 174 8.44 28.49 -3.56
C GLY A 174 8.36 27.07 -3.01
N ALA A 175 7.73 26.96 -1.84
CA ALA A 175 7.55 25.70 -1.15
C ALA A 175 6.14 25.55 -0.61
N ILE A 176 5.66 24.32 -0.59
CA ILE A 176 4.36 23.90 -0.06
C ILE A 176 4.63 22.79 0.94
N ARG A 177 4.26 23.00 2.19
CA ARG A 177 4.42 22.01 3.26
C ARG A 177 3.07 21.68 3.88
N PHE A 178 2.88 20.43 4.24
CA PHE A 178 1.74 20.01 5.04
C PHE A 178 2.23 19.43 6.38
N ALA A 179 1.57 19.81 7.48
CA ALA A 179 1.86 19.27 8.80
C ALA A 179 0.57 19.02 9.59
N GLU A 180 0.55 17.95 10.39
CA GLU A 180 -0.58 17.63 11.27
C GLU A 180 -0.72 18.59 12.45
N HIS A 181 0.39 19.19 12.87
CA HIS A 181 0.43 20.10 14.01
C HIS A 181 1.00 21.45 13.59
N GLU A 182 0.48 22.51 14.20
CA GLU A 182 1.03 23.83 14.00
C GLU A 182 2.45 23.94 14.55
N HIS A 183 3.36 24.49 13.74
CA HIS A 183 4.72 24.82 14.15
C HIS A 183 5.23 26.03 13.36
N LEU A 184 6.25 26.66 13.90
CA LEU A 184 6.93 27.72 13.15
C LEU A 184 7.75 27.10 12.01
N TRP A 185 7.59 27.64 10.82
CA TRP A 185 8.47 27.31 9.69
C TRP A 185 9.36 28.52 9.42
N ASP A 186 10.43 28.62 10.17
CA ASP A 186 11.43 29.69 10.11
C ASP A 186 12.67 29.32 9.28
N GLU A 187 12.81 28.04 8.92
CA GLU A 187 13.88 27.54 8.06
C GLU A 187 13.82 28.15 6.66
N SER A 188 14.97 28.41 6.05
CA SER A 188 15.05 28.82 4.66
C SER A 188 14.51 27.73 3.72
N ILE A 189 13.89 28.12 2.61
CA ILE A 189 13.51 27.19 1.54
C ILE A 189 14.80 26.56 0.99
N PRO A 190 14.90 25.22 0.94
CA PRO A 190 16.05 24.57 0.31
C PRO A 190 16.17 24.93 -1.16
N ASP A 191 17.41 24.99 -1.67
CA ASP A 191 17.63 25.15 -3.10
C ASP A 191 17.03 24.00 -3.91
N PHE A 192 16.28 24.33 -4.96
CA PHE A 192 15.54 23.35 -5.77
C PHE A 192 16.47 22.31 -6.40
N ALA A 193 17.60 22.74 -6.97
CA ALA A 193 18.54 21.82 -7.62
C ALA A 193 19.18 20.85 -6.62
N SER A 194 19.52 21.35 -5.42
CA SER A 194 20.07 20.55 -4.33
C SER A 194 19.07 19.53 -3.81
N ALA A 195 17.80 19.91 -3.64
CA ALA A 195 16.72 19.01 -3.22
C ALA A 195 16.46 17.93 -4.27
N LEU A 196 16.37 18.31 -5.54
CA LEU A 196 16.19 17.37 -6.65
C LEU A 196 17.36 16.37 -6.71
N ALA A 197 18.61 16.84 -6.61
CA ALA A 197 19.79 15.98 -6.61
C ALA A 197 19.78 14.98 -5.43
N ALA A 198 19.33 15.42 -4.25
CA ALA A 198 19.18 14.55 -3.09
C ALA A 198 18.13 13.43 -3.34
N ARG A 199 16.96 13.76 -3.88
CA ARG A 199 15.92 12.78 -4.24
C ARG A 199 16.38 11.82 -5.34
N GLN A 200 17.08 12.33 -6.37
CA GLN A 200 17.67 11.49 -7.41
C GLN A 200 18.68 10.49 -6.85
N LYS A 201 19.56 10.95 -5.94
CA LYS A 201 20.53 10.07 -5.28
C LYS A 201 19.86 8.99 -4.43
N GLU A 202 18.77 9.32 -3.74
CA GLU A 202 17.99 8.35 -2.94
C GLU A 202 17.33 7.31 -3.85
N TYR A 203 16.61 7.76 -4.89
CA TYR A 203 15.96 6.86 -5.84
C TYR A 203 16.97 5.96 -6.57
N LEU A 204 18.10 6.48 -7.01
CA LEU A 204 19.14 5.68 -7.65
C LEU A 204 19.75 4.63 -6.71
N ARG A 205 19.84 4.92 -5.41
CA ARG A 205 20.26 3.92 -4.41
C ARG A 205 19.23 2.79 -4.30
N TRP A 206 17.96 3.12 -4.25
CA TRP A 206 16.88 2.14 -4.26
C TRP A 206 16.90 1.32 -5.55
N GLN A 207 16.97 1.96 -6.70
CA GLN A 207 17.00 1.29 -8.00
C GLN A 207 18.17 0.28 -8.11
N ARG A 208 19.35 0.63 -7.61
CA ARG A 208 20.53 -0.26 -7.60
C ARG A 208 20.37 -1.46 -6.66
N SER A 209 19.46 -1.43 -5.73
CA SER A 209 19.19 -2.55 -4.81
C SER A 209 18.17 -3.54 -5.37
N MET A 210 17.63 -3.30 -6.56
CA MET A 210 16.70 -4.21 -7.22
C MET A 210 17.35 -5.59 -7.43
N PRO A 211 16.65 -6.69 -7.12
CA PRO A 211 17.14 -8.02 -7.40
C PRO A 211 17.35 -8.25 -8.90
N ASP A 212 18.37 -9.06 -9.23
CA ASP A 212 18.59 -9.49 -10.62
C ASP A 212 17.39 -10.29 -11.12
N VAL A 213 16.93 -9.97 -12.32
CA VAL A 213 15.84 -10.66 -13.02
C VAL A 213 16.27 -10.99 -14.43
N PRO A 214 15.68 -12.03 -15.09
CA PRO A 214 15.92 -12.28 -16.50
C PRO A 214 15.60 -11.05 -17.35
N GLU A 215 16.37 -10.81 -18.40
CA GLU A 215 16.25 -9.63 -19.29
C GLU A 215 14.82 -9.42 -19.80
N THR A 216 14.11 -10.52 -20.11
CA THR A 216 12.70 -10.50 -20.56
C THR A 216 11.76 -9.79 -19.56
N TYR A 217 12.08 -9.77 -18.29
CA TYR A 217 11.27 -9.17 -17.23
C TYR A 217 11.82 -7.85 -16.70
N GLN A 218 12.95 -7.36 -17.25
CA GLN A 218 13.66 -6.20 -16.72
C GLN A 218 12.76 -4.96 -16.61
N ALA A 219 12.05 -4.59 -17.67
CA ALA A 219 11.18 -3.42 -17.69
C ALA A 219 10.03 -3.53 -16.66
N THR A 220 9.41 -4.71 -16.56
CA THR A 220 8.35 -4.97 -15.57
C THR A 220 8.89 -4.91 -14.15
N ALA A 221 10.08 -5.46 -13.91
CA ALA A 221 10.72 -5.43 -12.61
C ALA A 221 11.09 -4.00 -12.18
N GLU A 222 11.62 -3.18 -13.09
CA GLU A 222 11.92 -1.77 -12.83
C GLU A 222 10.66 -0.98 -12.46
N GLN A 223 9.55 -1.21 -13.15
CA GLN A 223 8.27 -0.58 -12.83
C GLN A 223 7.75 -1.05 -11.47
N ALA A 224 7.75 -2.34 -11.19
CA ALA A 224 7.34 -2.90 -9.91
C ALA A 224 8.22 -2.38 -8.76
N TRP A 225 9.54 -2.27 -8.99
CA TRP A 225 10.49 -1.78 -8.01
C TRP A 225 10.28 -0.29 -7.69
N PHE A 226 9.96 0.52 -8.72
CA PHE A 226 9.54 1.91 -8.54
C PHE A 226 8.24 2.03 -7.74
N ILE A 227 7.24 1.18 -8.02
CA ILE A 227 5.96 1.18 -7.29
C ILE A 227 6.18 0.87 -5.81
N LEU A 228 7.02 -0.12 -5.47
CA LEU A 228 7.38 -0.42 -4.07
C LEU A 228 8.01 0.80 -3.37
N TRP A 229 8.92 1.49 -4.04
CA TRP A 229 9.52 2.72 -3.52
C TRP A 229 8.50 3.85 -3.33
N ASN A 230 7.68 4.07 -4.34
CA ASN A 230 6.65 5.10 -4.32
C ASN A 230 5.63 4.85 -3.20
N CYS A 231 5.23 3.59 -3.00
CA CYS A 231 4.20 3.21 -2.02
C CYS A 231 4.70 3.09 -0.58
N LEU A 232 6.00 3.25 -0.32
CA LEU A 232 6.53 3.26 1.04
C LEU A 232 6.03 4.48 1.80
N VAL A 233 5.53 4.24 3.03
CA VAL A 233 5.04 5.24 3.99
C VAL A 233 5.75 5.10 5.33
N PRO A 234 5.90 6.20 6.10
CA PRO A 234 6.59 6.17 7.39
C PRO A 234 5.68 5.59 8.49
N PRO A 235 6.24 5.25 9.65
CA PRO A 235 5.45 5.03 10.85
C PRO A 235 4.63 6.27 11.20
N GLY A 236 3.42 6.04 11.71
CA GLY A 236 2.53 7.12 12.15
C GLY A 236 1.14 6.59 12.45
N GLY A 237 0.53 7.04 13.55
CA GLY A 237 -0.75 6.53 14.01
C GLY A 237 -0.74 5.02 14.23
N ALA A 238 -1.62 4.30 13.55
CA ALA A 238 -1.67 2.83 13.63
C ALA A 238 -0.54 2.13 12.85
N LEU A 239 0.19 2.82 11.98
CA LEU A 239 1.40 2.25 11.37
C LEU A 239 2.55 2.31 12.39
N THR A 240 2.74 1.26 13.15
CA THR A 240 3.81 1.14 14.15
C THR A 240 5.20 1.02 13.53
N ARG A 241 5.26 0.72 12.24
CA ARG A 241 6.48 0.46 11.45
C ARG A 241 6.36 1.06 10.05
N PRO A 242 7.49 1.29 9.33
CA PRO A 242 7.44 1.62 7.91
C PRO A 242 6.68 0.54 7.15
N ALA A 243 5.80 0.96 6.25
CA ALA A 243 4.92 0.05 5.55
C ALA A 243 4.87 0.36 4.04
N ILE A 244 4.52 -0.64 3.24
CA ILE A 244 4.31 -0.48 1.80
C ILE A 244 2.81 -0.58 1.55
N TYR A 245 2.18 0.55 1.22
CA TYR A 245 0.78 0.61 0.82
C TYR A 245 0.56 -0.13 -0.51
N MET A 246 -0.63 -0.66 -0.72
CA MET A 246 -0.96 -1.29 -2.01
C MET A 246 -0.95 -0.27 -3.14
N SER A 247 -1.32 0.97 -2.83
CA SER A 247 -1.28 2.08 -3.77
C SER A 247 -1.25 3.41 -3.01
N LYS A 248 -0.77 4.48 -3.65
CA LYS A 248 -0.98 5.87 -3.21
C LYS A 248 -2.04 6.59 -4.06
N SER A 249 -2.76 5.87 -4.91
CA SER A 249 -3.89 6.39 -5.69
C SER A 249 -5.21 6.18 -4.95
N TRP A 250 -5.64 4.96 -4.84
CA TRP A 250 -6.73 4.44 -4.03
C TRP A 250 -6.27 3.11 -3.43
N MET A 251 -6.92 2.53 -2.44
CA MET A 251 -6.39 1.41 -1.64
C MET A 251 -5.10 1.77 -0.89
N ASN A 252 -5.08 2.98 -0.31
CA ASN A 252 -3.97 3.52 0.47
C ASN A 252 -3.92 2.92 1.87
N ALA A 253 -3.61 1.64 1.93
CA ALA A 253 -3.46 0.84 3.15
C ALA A 253 -2.57 -0.38 2.87
N VAL A 254 -2.26 -1.14 3.91
CA VAL A 254 -1.58 -2.44 3.82
C VAL A 254 -2.60 -3.53 4.07
N TRP A 255 -2.81 -4.42 3.11
CA TRP A 255 -3.66 -5.60 3.30
C TRP A 255 -2.86 -6.77 3.85
N ALA A 256 -3.49 -7.57 4.70
CA ALA A 256 -2.98 -8.86 5.10
C ALA A 256 -2.81 -9.76 3.87
N TRP A 257 -1.87 -10.66 3.88
CA TRP A 257 -1.29 -11.49 2.85
C TRP A 257 -0.53 -10.75 1.74
N ASP A 258 -1.02 -9.62 1.21
CA ASP A 258 -0.27 -8.78 0.25
C ASP A 258 1.05 -8.26 0.83
N ASN A 259 1.06 -7.89 2.11
CA ASN A 259 2.27 -7.52 2.86
C ASN A 259 3.35 -8.62 2.82
N CYS A 260 2.95 -9.88 2.75
CA CYS A 260 3.84 -11.02 2.66
C CYS A 260 4.60 -11.05 1.32
N PHE A 261 3.93 -10.72 0.21
CA PHE A 261 4.60 -10.60 -1.09
C PHE A 261 5.52 -9.38 -1.15
N ASN A 262 5.10 -8.24 -0.57
CA ASN A 262 5.98 -7.08 -0.42
C ASN A 262 7.23 -7.41 0.39
N ALA A 263 7.09 -8.14 1.51
CA ALA A 263 8.22 -8.61 2.31
C ALA A 263 9.21 -9.45 1.50
N LEU A 264 8.71 -10.38 0.68
CA LEU A 264 9.55 -11.22 -0.17
C LEU A 264 10.27 -10.42 -1.26
N ALA A 265 9.57 -9.45 -1.89
CA ALA A 265 10.14 -8.63 -2.94
C ALA A 265 11.35 -7.83 -2.47
N ILE A 266 11.28 -7.25 -1.26
CA ILE A 266 12.33 -6.39 -0.70
C ILE A 266 13.35 -7.14 0.18
N ALA A 267 13.18 -8.43 0.41
CA ALA A 267 13.93 -9.23 1.39
C ALA A 267 15.46 -9.14 1.27
N LYS A 268 15.99 -9.00 0.05
CA LYS A 268 17.44 -8.86 -0.20
C LYS A 268 17.91 -7.41 -0.11
N ALA A 269 17.09 -6.47 -0.57
CA ALA A 269 17.44 -5.05 -0.63
C ALA A 269 17.37 -4.38 0.74
N ASP A 270 16.31 -4.65 1.49
CA ASP A 270 16.10 -4.16 2.85
C ASP A 270 15.52 -5.26 3.75
N PRO A 271 16.38 -6.08 4.36
CA PRO A 271 15.94 -7.15 5.25
C PRO A 271 15.10 -6.69 6.44
N ALA A 272 15.40 -5.53 7.01
CA ALA A 272 14.66 -5.01 8.16
C ALA A 272 13.24 -4.59 7.77
N LEU A 273 13.11 -3.84 6.67
CA LEU A 273 11.82 -3.45 6.11
C LEU A 273 10.96 -4.67 5.71
N ALA A 274 11.59 -5.75 5.20
CA ALA A 274 10.89 -6.99 4.90
C ALA A 274 10.24 -7.61 6.14
N TRP A 275 10.96 -7.67 7.27
CA TRP A 275 10.41 -8.15 8.53
C TRP A 275 9.36 -7.19 9.10
N ASP A 276 9.51 -5.90 8.90
CA ASP A 276 8.53 -4.90 9.35
C ASP A 276 7.17 -5.08 8.67
N GLN A 277 7.10 -5.53 7.40
CA GLN A 277 5.84 -5.86 6.74
C GLN A 277 5.09 -6.98 7.48
N ILE A 278 5.80 -7.96 8.04
CA ILE A 278 5.21 -9.06 8.82
C ILE A 278 4.86 -8.60 10.23
N ARG A 279 5.77 -7.90 10.89
CA ARG A 279 5.67 -7.48 12.29
C ARG A 279 4.56 -6.46 12.51
N LEU A 280 4.30 -5.58 11.53
CA LEU A 280 3.21 -4.61 11.57
C LEU A 280 1.86 -5.28 11.89
N PHE A 281 1.56 -6.40 11.26
CA PHE A 281 0.33 -7.15 11.53
C PHE A 281 0.36 -7.84 12.90
N CYS A 282 1.52 -8.35 13.31
CA CYS A 282 1.70 -8.94 14.64
C CYS A 282 1.50 -7.90 15.77
N ASP A 283 1.91 -6.64 15.55
CA ASP A 283 1.74 -5.55 16.52
C ASP A 283 0.24 -5.26 16.79
N HIS A 284 -0.62 -5.54 15.82
CA HIS A 284 -2.08 -5.34 15.89
C HIS A 284 -2.87 -6.65 16.05
N GLN A 285 -2.22 -7.75 16.41
CA GLN A 285 -2.94 -9.00 16.63
C GLN A 285 -3.88 -8.86 17.83
N GLU A 286 -5.19 -9.16 17.63
CA GLU A 286 -6.14 -9.14 18.73
C GLU A 286 -5.89 -10.32 19.71
N PRO A 287 -6.41 -10.26 20.96
CA PRO A 287 -6.03 -11.21 22.02
C PRO A 287 -6.29 -12.68 21.70
N LEU A 288 -7.34 -13.01 20.91
CA LEU A 288 -7.68 -14.39 20.53
C LEU A 288 -6.89 -14.91 19.33
N GLY A 289 -6.12 -14.04 18.64
CA GLY A 289 -5.18 -14.44 17.61
C GLY A 289 -5.48 -13.97 16.21
N MET A 290 -6.65 -13.34 15.96
CA MET A 290 -6.97 -12.77 14.65
C MET A 290 -5.99 -11.64 14.30
N LEU A 291 -5.55 -11.59 13.05
CA LEU A 291 -4.85 -10.44 12.48
C LEU A 291 -5.85 -9.49 11.82
N PRO A 292 -5.55 -8.20 11.72
CA PRO A 292 -6.36 -7.30 10.90
C PRO A 292 -6.40 -7.77 9.44
N ASP A 293 -7.49 -7.48 8.75
CA ASP A 293 -7.60 -7.61 7.30
C ASP A 293 -6.73 -6.55 6.61
N VAL A 294 -6.81 -5.33 7.12
CA VAL A 294 -6.11 -4.16 6.56
C VAL A 294 -5.67 -3.22 7.67
N ILE A 295 -4.54 -2.55 7.46
CA ILE A 295 -4.02 -1.50 8.35
C ILE A 295 -3.72 -0.26 7.51
N ASN A 296 -4.23 0.88 7.92
CA ASN A 296 -3.80 2.18 7.46
C ASN A 296 -3.25 3.00 8.64
N ASP A 297 -2.85 4.22 8.42
CA ASP A 297 -2.30 5.08 9.48
C ASP A 297 -3.36 5.55 10.50
N LEU A 298 -4.66 5.40 10.23
CA LEU A 298 -5.73 5.70 11.17
C LEU A 298 -6.00 4.53 12.12
N GLU A 299 -6.22 3.32 11.57
CA GLU A 299 -6.68 2.18 12.34
C GLU A 299 -6.36 0.82 11.69
N PRO A 300 -6.25 -0.26 12.48
CA PRO A 300 -6.38 -1.63 12.02
C PRO A 300 -7.87 -2.00 11.86
N ILE A 301 -8.22 -2.71 10.77
CA ILE A 301 -9.58 -3.12 10.43
C ILE A 301 -9.65 -4.64 10.42
N TYR A 302 -10.62 -5.23 11.14
CA TYR A 302 -10.79 -6.68 11.29
C TYR A 302 -12.05 -7.17 10.55
N GLY A 303 -12.21 -6.76 9.28
CA GLY A 303 -13.38 -7.11 8.48
C GLY A 303 -13.36 -8.57 8.01
N PHE A 304 -12.27 -8.97 7.38
CA PHE A 304 -12.04 -10.32 6.85
C PHE A 304 -10.75 -10.89 7.44
N ASN A 305 -10.52 -12.18 7.30
CA ASN A 305 -9.29 -12.81 7.74
C ASN A 305 -8.59 -13.50 6.56
N LYS A 306 -7.58 -12.86 6.02
CA LYS A 306 -6.83 -13.35 4.85
C LYS A 306 -6.11 -14.67 5.13
N PRO A 307 -5.80 -15.46 4.08
CA PRO A 307 -5.15 -16.75 4.24
C PRO A 307 -3.86 -16.67 5.05
N PRO A 308 -3.54 -17.67 5.89
CA PRO A 308 -2.35 -17.65 6.76
C PRO A 308 -1.08 -18.01 5.98
N ILE A 309 -0.70 -17.19 4.99
CA ILE A 309 0.52 -17.40 4.19
C ILE A 309 1.81 -16.96 4.92
N TYR A 310 1.69 -16.43 6.14
CA TYR A 310 2.80 -15.93 6.94
C TYR A 310 3.89 -16.99 7.15
N GLY A 311 3.50 -18.25 7.45
CA GLY A 311 4.46 -19.32 7.65
C GLY A 311 5.30 -19.60 6.40
N TRP A 312 4.68 -19.70 5.22
CA TRP A 312 5.37 -19.84 3.95
C TRP A 312 6.34 -18.66 3.69
N THR A 313 5.87 -17.43 3.92
CA THR A 313 6.67 -16.22 3.74
C THR A 313 7.87 -16.19 4.67
N ILE A 314 7.69 -16.50 5.95
CA ILE A 314 8.76 -16.52 6.95
C ILE A 314 9.84 -17.54 6.59
N LEU A 315 9.46 -18.77 6.15
CA LEU A 315 10.42 -19.76 5.67
C LEU A 315 11.22 -19.26 4.47
N LYS A 316 10.57 -18.53 3.55
CA LYS A 316 11.25 -17.90 2.40
C LYS A 316 12.19 -16.77 2.84
N LEU A 317 11.79 -15.92 3.78
CA LEU A 317 12.66 -14.89 4.34
C LEU A 317 13.91 -15.50 5.02
N ILE A 318 13.72 -16.55 5.80
CA ILE A 318 14.84 -17.29 6.41
C ILE A 318 15.77 -17.87 5.33
N GLN A 319 15.21 -18.46 4.28
CA GLN A 319 15.98 -19.01 3.15
C GLN A 319 16.80 -17.92 2.43
N LEU A 320 16.23 -16.72 2.23
CA LEU A 320 16.86 -15.62 1.52
C LEU A 320 17.94 -14.91 2.34
N GLN A 321 17.75 -14.79 3.66
CA GLN A 321 18.59 -13.98 4.54
C GLN A 321 19.52 -14.79 5.44
N GLY A 322 19.20 -16.08 5.66
CA GLY A 322 19.90 -16.99 6.58
C GLY A 322 19.35 -16.94 8.01
N GLU A 323 19.35 -18.10 8.68
CA GLU A 323 18.77 -18.30 10.01
C GLU A 323 19.32 -17.32 11.06
N LYS A 324 20.64 -17.12 11.07
CA LYS A 324 21.30 -16.22 12.04
C LYS A 324 20.79 -14.79 11.98
N LYS A 325 20.53 -14.26 10.79
CA LYS A 325 20.01 -12.90 10.60
C LYS A 325 18.52 -12.80 10.90
N ALA A 326 17.78 -13.88 10.67
CA ALA A 326 16.36 -13.95 10.94
C ALA A 326 16.04 -14.06 12.45
N LEU A 327 16.90 -14.72 13.22
CA LEU A 327 16.65 -15.10 14.63
C LEU A 327 16.09 -13.98 15.53
N PRO A 328 16.57 -12.71 15.49
CA PRO A 328 15.99 -11.64 16.29
C PRO A 328 14.50 -11.42 16.04
N TYR A 329 14.08 -11.49 14.77
CA TYR A 329 12.69 -11.32 14.35
C TYR A 329 11.81 -12.51 14.73
N LEU A 330 12.38 -13.73 14.67
CA LEU A 330 11.64 -14.97 14.98
C LEU A 330 11.13 -14.98 16.42
N ASN A 331 11.89 -14.44 17.38
CA ASN A 331 11.45 -14.30 18.77
C ASN A 331 10.17 -13.45 18.92
N GLU A 332 10.03 -12.39 18.10
CA GLU A 332 8.88 -11.50 18.16
C GLU A 332 7.64 -12.14 17.54
N ILE A 333 7.80 -12.84 16.39
CA ILE A 333 6.68 -13.36 15.60
C ILE A 333 6.23 -14.77 15.96
N TYR A 334 7.03 -15.55 16.70
CA TYR A 334 6.71 -16.96 17.01
C TYR A 334 5.38 -17.14 17.74
N LYS A 335 5.16 -16.38 18.81
CA LYS A 335 3.89 -16.45 19.55
C LYS A 335 2.69 -15.90 18.75
N PRO A 336 2.78 -14.75 18.08
CA PRO A 336 1.74 -14.29 17.16
C PRO A 336 1.36 -15.33 16.10
N LEU A 337 2.35 -16.00 15.50
CA LEU A 337 2.09 -17.00 14.47
C LEU A 337 1.32 -18.21 15.02
N ILE A 338 1.66 -18.66 16.22
CA ILE A 338 0.92 -19.71 16.93
C ILE A 338 -0.54 -19.27 17.17
N ARG A 339 -0.77 -18.07 17.73
CA ARG A 339 -2.13 -17.59 18.00
C ARG A 339 -2.97 -17.47 16.75
N LEU A 340 -2.40 -16.96 15.64
CA LEU A 340 -3.08 -16.88 14.36
C LEU A 340 -3.50 -18.29 13.87
N THR A 341 -2.59 -19.27 13.99
CA THR A 341 -2.89 -20.64 13.54
C THR A 341 -3.98 -21.28 14.38
N GLU A 342 -3.90 -21.15 15.73
CA GLU A 342 -4.95 -21.65 16.62
C GLU A 342 -6.29 -20.95 16.39
N TRP A 343 -6.29 -19.65 16.06
CA TRP A 343 -7.50 -18.92 15.74
C TRP A 343 -8.26 -19.55 14.56
N TRP A 344 -7.56 -19.94 13.48
CA TRP A 344 -8.19 -20.61 12.34
C TRP A 344 -8.89 -21.90 12.74
N TYR A 345 -8.24 -22.76 13.52
CA TYR A 345 -8.85 -24.04 13.97
C TYR A 345 -9.93 -23.86 15.05
N THR A 346 -9.92 -22.74 15.79
CA THR A 346 -10.90 -22.53 16.86
C THR A 346 -12.16 -21.84 16.36
N PHE A 347 -12.02 -20.88 15.45
CA PHE A 347 -13.12 -19.98 15.07
C PHE A 347 -13.59 -20.16 13.62
N ARG A 348 -12.90 -20.98 12.84
CA ARG A 348 -13.21 -21.19 11.43
C ARG A 348 -13.33 -22.68 11.05
N ASP A 349 -13.59 -23.55 12.02
CA ASP A 349 -13.82 -25.00 11.90
C ASP A 349 -15.09 -25.33 12.69
N PHE A 350 -16.25 -25.04 12.10
CA PHE A 350 -17.54 -25.12 12.80
C PHE A 350 -18.05 -26.55 12.97
N ASP A 351 -17.77 -27.44 12.04
CA ASP A 351 -18.14 -28.86 12.08
C ASP A 351 -17.10 -29.74 12.78
N GLN A 352 -15.94 -29.12 13.16
CA GLN A 352 -14.87 -29.73 13.94
C GLN A 352 -14.20 -30.93 13.23
N ASP A 353 -14.17 -30.93 11.91
CA ASP A 353 -13.52 -31.95 11.13
C ASP A 353 -12.01 -31.70 10.95
N GLY A 354 -11.54 -30.54 11.39
CA GLY A 354 -10.16 -30.04 11.33
C GLY A 354 -9.80 -29.38 10.00
N MET A 355 -10.80 -28.97 9.22
CA MET A 355 -10.66 -28.25 7.95
C MET A 355 -11.24 -26.84 8.08
N PRO A 356 -10.46 -25.84 8.51
CA PRO A 356 -10.94 -24.46 8.62
C PRO A 356 -11.51 -23.91 7.31
N GLN A 357 -12.45 -22.97 7.45
CA GLN A 357 -13.33 -22.52 6.39
C GLN A 357 -13.19 -21.01 6.13
N TYR A 358 -13.41 -20.60 4.89
CA TYR A 358 -13.71 -19.22 4.51
C TYR A 358 -15.20 -18.93 4.71
N HIS A 359 -15.52 -17.82 5.33
CA HIS A 359 -16.91 -17.38 5.54
C HIS A 359 -17.34 -16.35 4.50
N HIS A 360 -16.41 -15.84 3.70
CA HIS A 360 -16.65 -14.89 2.61
C HIS A 360 -15.54 -15.00 1.56
N GLY A 361 -15.81 -14.65 0.30
CA GLY A 361 -14.81 -14.64 -0.76
C GLY A 361 -13.60 -13.78 -0.44
N ASN A 362 -13.83 -12.62 0.19
CA ASN A 362 -12.75 -11.71 0.59
C ASN A 362 -11.77 -12.32 1.61
N ASP A 363 -12.17 -13.34 2.39
CA ASP A 363 -11.24 -14.05 3.28
C ASP A 363 -10.13 -14.76 2.50
N SER A 364 -10.41 -15.21 1.28
CA SER A 364 -9.42 -15.90 0.45
C SER A 364 -8.39 -14.99 -0.20
N GLY A 365 -8.63 -13.68 -0.23
CA GLY A 365 -7.88 -12.72 -1.05
C GLY A 365 -8.21 -12.77 -2.55
N TRP A 366 -9.07 -13.69 -2.97
CA TRP A 366 -9.57 -13.86 -4.34
C TRP A 366 -11.06 -13.55 -4.38
N ASP A 367 -11.41 -12.29 -4.18
CA ASP A 367 -12.74 -11.79 -3.85
C ASP A 367 -13.87 -12.32 -4.74
N ASN A 368 -13.57 -12.62 -6.00
CA ASN A 368 -14.51 -13.09 -7.01
C ASN A 368 -14.18 -14.50 -7.55
N ALA A 369 -13.48 -15.33 -6.76
CA ALA A 369 -13.18 -16.70 -7.16
C ALA A 369 -14.46 -17.55 -7.25
N THR A 370 -14.58 -18.31 -8.34
CA THR A 370 -15.79 -19.10 -8.64
C THR A 370 -16.07 -20.22 -7.65
N VAL A 371 -15.14 -20.58 -6.76
CA VAL A 371 -15.41 -21.53 -5.65
C VAL A 371 -16.49 -21.02 -4.70
N PHE A 372 -16.72 -19.70 -4.65
CA PHE A 372 -17.73 -19.08 -3.79
C PHE A 372 -19.11 -18.93 -4.44
N ASP A 373 -19.26 -19.28 -5.69
CA ASP A 373 -20.56 -19.18 -6.41
C ASP A 373 -21.65 -20.04 -5.75
N GLN A 374 -21.26 -21.10 -5.05
CA GLN A 374 -22.16 -21.97 -4.30
C GLN A 374 -22.54 -21.41 -2.91
N GLY A 375 -22.02 -20.23 -2.54
CA GLY A 375 -22.16 -19.63 -1.21
C GLY A 375 -21.09 -20.10 -0.24
N CYS A 376 -21.15 -19.59 0.98
CA CYS A 376 -20.22 -19.90 2.08
C CYS A 376 -20.94 -20.67 3.20
N PRO A 377 -20.21 -21.29 4.15
CA PRO A 377 -18.75 -21.39 4.24
C PRO A 377 -18.12 -22.36 3.23
N ILE A 378 -16.84 -22.16 2.89
CA ILE A 378 -16.06 -22.99 1.95
C ILE A 378 -14.78 -23.48 2.63
N GLU A 379 -14.53 -24.78 2.62
CA GLU A 379 -13.26 -25.36 2.99
C GLU A 379 -12.27 -25.22 1.81
N GLY A 380 -11.49 -24.15 1.82
CA GLY A 380 -10.55 -23.87 0.73
C GLY A 380 -9.40 -24.87 0.70
N ALA A 381 -9.15 -25.49 -0.47
CA ALA A 381 -8.00 -26.34 -0.64
C ALA A 381 -6.67 -25.54 -0.51
N ASP A 382 -6.67 -24.29 -0.90
CA ASP A 382 -5.59 -23.31 -0.69
C ASP A 382 -5.40 -23.03 0.81
N LEU A 383 -6.47 -22.80 1.57
CA LEU A 383 -6.43 -22.58 3.01
C LEU A 383 -5.79 -23.78 3.73
N ALA A 384 -6.23 -24.99 3.39
CA ALA A 384 -5.68 -26.21 3.95
C ALA A 384 -4.17 -26.34 3.65
N ALA A 385 -3.76 -26.03 2.41
CA ALA A 385 -2.36 -26.05 2.02
C ALA A 385 -1.53 -24.99 2.77
N PHE A 386 -2.04 -23.77 2.93
CA PHE A 386 -1.38 -22.71 3.71
C PHE A 386 -1.25 -23.10 5.18
N LEU A 387 -2.25 -23.77 5.77
CA LEU A 387 -2.19 -24.26 7.15
C LEU A 387 -1.15 -25.36 7.34
N VAL A 388 -0.94 -26.26 6.34
CA VAL A 388 0.19 -27.21 6.36
C VAL A 388 1.52 -26.45 6.45
N LEU A 389 1.75 -25.49 5.54
CA LEU A 389 2.98 -24.70 5.49
C LEU A 389 3.17 -23.83 6.74
N GLN A 390 2.07 -23.31 7.30
CA GLN A 390 2.06 -22.54 8.54
C GLN A 390 2.51 -23.38 9.74
N CYS A 391 1.96 -24.59 9.90
CA CYS A 391 2.34 -25.53 10.96
C CYS A 391 3.80 -25.97 10.84
N GLU A 392 4.28 -26.26 9.62
CA GLU A 392 5.69 -26.58 9.36
C GLU A 392 6.61 -25.40 9.71
N ALA A 393 6.20 -24.18 9.35
CA ALA A 393 6.97 -22.98 9.71
C ALA A 393 7.09 -22.84 11.24
N ILE A 394 6.00 -23.00 11.97
CA ILE A 394 6.01 -22.94 13.44
C ILE A 394 6.93 -24.06 14.02
N ALA A 395 6.87 -25.27 13.46
CA ALA A 395 7.75 -26.36 13.86
C ALA A 395 9.23 -26.00 13.64
N HIS A 396 9.56 -25.43 12.47
CA HIS A 396 10.92 -24.98 12.16
C HIS A 396 11.39 -23.85 13.09
N LEU A 397 10.57 -22.85 13.30
CA LEU A 397 10.85 -21.75 14.25
C LEU A 397 11.07 -22.30 15.68
N ALA A 398 10.25 -23.27 16.09
CA ALA A 398 10.40 -23.90 17.41
C ALA A 398 11.76 -24.62 17.56
N ILE A 399 12.30 -25.21 16.48
CA ILE A 399 13.65 -25.78 16.49
C ILE A 399 14.69 -24.67 16.67
N LEU A 400 14.61 -23.60 15.89
CA LEU A 400 15.57 -22.48 15.94
C LEU A 400 15.56 -21.75 17.30
N LEU A 401 14.43 -21.78 17.99
CA LEU A 401 14.22 -21.17 19.30
C LEU A 401 14.39 -22.16 20.49
N ASP A 402 14.87 -23.38 20.23
CA ASP A 402 15.08 -24.48 21.20
C ASP A 402 13.80 -24.95 21.94
N HIS A 403 12.65 -24.86 21.27
CA HIS A 403 11.36 -25.35 21.77
C HIS A 403 11.03 -26.75 21.23
N ARG A 404 11.92 -27.73 21.37
CA ARG A 404 11.88 -29.06 20.73
C ARG A 404 10.56 -29.82 20.90
N LYS A 405 9.94 -29.79 22.08
CA LYS A 405 8.63 -30.44 22.32
C LYS A 405 7.50 -29.81 21.51
N ALA A 406 7.54 -28.47 21.35
CA ALA A 406 6.59 -27.77 20.52
C ALA A 406 6.82 -28.08 19.03
N ALA A 407 8.06 -28.18 18.60
CA ALA A 407 8.42 -28.54 17.23
C ALA A 407 7.78 -29.87 16.78
N SER A 408 7.89 -30.92 17.59
CA SER A 408 7.24 -32.21 17.27
C SER A 408 5.73 -32.10 17.12
N ARG A 409 5.05 -31.42 18.07
CA ARG A 409 3.60 -31.26 18.03
C ARG A 409 3.14 -30.50 16.78
N TRP A 410 3.86 -29.47 16.38
CA TRP A 410 3.52 -28.68 15.18
C TRP A 410 3.81 -29.45 13.88
N HIS A 411 4.86 -30.26 13.88
CA HIS A 411 5.12 -31.17 12.76
C HIS A 411 4.02 -32.21 12.60
N ASP A 412 3.59 -32.84 13.70
CA ASP A 412 2.48 -33.80 13.69
C ASP A 412 1.17 -33.15 13.22
N ARG A 413 0.92 -31.89 13.62
CA ARG A 413 -0.25 -31.13 13.16
C ARG A 413 -0.18 -30.83 11.66
N ALA A 414 0.98 -30.46 11.15
CA ALA A 414 1.19 -30.26 9.71
C ALA A 414 0.89 -31.54 8.91
N GLN A 415 1.39 -32.68 9.39
CA GLN A 415 1.13 -33.97 8.74
C GLN A 415 -0.35 -34.33 8.78
N ASN A 416 -1.01 -34.18 9.91
CA ASN A 416 -2.45 -34.43 10.04
C ASN A 416 -3.28 -33.53 9.10
N GLN A 417 -2.91 -32.26 8.94
CA GLN A 417 -3.57 -31.36 8.02
C GLN A 417 -3.35 -31.75 6.56
N LEU A 418 -2.15 -32.19 6.21
CA LEU A 418 -1.85 -32.71 4.87
C LEU A 418 -2.65 -33.98 4.56
N ASP A 419 -2.73 -34.91 5.51
CA ASP A 419 -3.47 -36.15 5.35
C ASP A 419 -4.97 -35.89 5.14
N ARG A 420 -5.54 -34.90 5.88
CA ARG A 420 -6.93 -34.47 5.69
C ARG A 420 -7.14 -33.83 4.33
N LEU A 421 -6.29 -32.88 3.92
CA LEU A 421 -6.33 -32.26 2.59
C LEU A 421 -6.38 -33.32 1.48
N LEU A 422 -5.44 -34.29 1.53
CA LEU A 422 -5.35 -35.34 0.53
C LEU A 422 -6.53 -36.33 0.55
N LYS A 423 -7.13 -36.57 1.72
CA LYS A 423 -8.27 -37.45 1.88
C LYS A 423 -9.60 -36.80 1.52
N LEU A 424 -9.81 -35.53 1.93
CA LEU A 424 -11.11 -34.87 1.89
C LEU A 424 -11.28 -33.95 0.67
N GLN A 425 -10.17 -33.40 0.14
CA GLN A 425 -10.22 -32.37 -0.90
C GLN A 425 -9.51 -32.77 -2.21
N VAL A 426 -9.35 -34.08 -2.45
CA VAL A 426 -8.80 -34.62 -3.70
C VAL A 426 -9.77 -35.59 -4.35
N LYS A 427 -10.14 -35.32 -5.60
CA LYS A 427 -10.98 -36.21 -6.42
C LYS A 427 -10.34 -36.37 -7.80
N GLN A 428 -10.12 -37.64 -8.24
CA GLN A 428 -9.52 -37.95 -9.53
C GLN A 428 -8.14 -37.27 -9.78
N GLY A 429 -7.42 -36.97 -8.68
CA GLY A 429 -6.09 -36.32 -8.73
C GLY A 429 -6.15 -34.78 -8.86
N HIS A 430 -7.31 -34.15 -8.70
CA HIS A 430 -7.51 -32.72 -8.67
C HIS A 430 -7.96 -32.27 -7.29
N PHE A 431 -7.49 -31.11 -6.86
CA PHE A 431 -8.00 -30.46 -5.64
C PHE A 431 -9.34 -29.78 -5.92
N PHE A 432 -10.17 -29.77 -4.93
CA PHE A 432 -11.44 -29.04 -4.92
C PHE A 432 -11.72 -28.44 -3.54
N SER A 433 -12.55 -27.45 -3.50
CA SER A 433 -12.93 -26.71 -2.27
C SER A 433 -14.42 -26.97 -2.00
N PRO A 434 -14.75 -27.89 -1.09
CA PRO A 434 -16.13 -28.21 -0.80
C PRO A 434 -16.79 -27.08 0.00
N LYS A 435 -18.12 -26.99 -0.14
CA LYS A 435 -18.94 -26.26 0.81
C LYS A 435 -19.07 -27.11 2.07
N ASP A 436 -18.99 -26.47 3.23
CA ASP A 436 -19.05 -27.04 4.57
C ASP A 436 -19.74 -28.39 4.70
N GLY A 437 -19.01 -29.41 5.17
CA GLY A 437 -19.52 -30.77 5.39
C GLY A 437 -19.94 -31.53 4.14
N GLN A 438 -19.73 -31.01 2.94
CA GLN A 438 -20.11 -31.68 1.68
C GLN A 438 -18.90 -32.39 1.07
N SER A 439 -19.04 -33.67 0.76
CA SER A 439 -18.04 -34.49 0.09
C SER A 439 -17.94 -34.25 -1.43
N SER A 440 -18.74 -33.35 -1.99
CA SER A 440 -18.76 -33.00 -3.42
C SER A 440 -18.87 -31.50 -3.60
N ALA A 441 -17.91 -30.91 -4.31
CA ALA A 441 -18.05 -29.60 -4.91
C ALA A 441 -18.45 -29.76 -6.38
N GLU A 442 -19.18 -28.80 -6.92
CA GLU A 442 -19.29 -28.67 -8.38
C GLU A 442 -17.90 -28.47 -8.98
N GLU A 443 -17.65 -29.07 -10.13
CA GLU A 443 -16.39 -28.88 -10.83
C GLU A 443 -16.25 -27.39 -11.18
N ASN A 444 -15.24 -26.73 -10.61
CA ASN A 444 -14.87 -25.39 -10.99
C ASN A 444 -13.35 -25.30 -11.26
N ASN A 445 -12.99 -24.45 -12.19
CA ASN A 445 -11.62 -24.23 -12.63
C ASN A 445 -10.96 -23.05 -11.91
N SER A 446 -11.37 -22.74 -10.69
CA SER A 446 -10.74 -21.68 -9.90
C SER A 446 -9.25 -21.97 -9.64
N LEU A 447 -8.42 -20.95 -9.77
CA LEU A 447 -6.99 -21.05 -9.44
C LEU A 447 -6.74 -21.38 -7.97
N LEU A 448 -7.68 -21.10 -7.05
CA LEU A 448 -7.58 -21.51 -5.65
C LEU A 448 -7.33 -23.01 -5.49
N ASN A 449 -7.96 -23.82 -6.34
CA ASN A 449 -7.81 -25.29 -6.32
C ASN A 449 -6.43 -25.75 -6.82
N TYR A 450 -5.60 -24.86 -7.38
CA TYR A 450 -4.22 -25.16 -7.80
C TYR A 450 -3.16 -24.69 -6.83
N ILE A 451 -3.50 -23.82 -5.87
CA ILE A 451 -2.55 -23.30 -4.85
C ILE A 451 -1.88 -24.42 -4.05
N PRO A 452 -2.53 -25.59 -3.74
CA PRO A 452 -1.85 -26.69 -3.04
C PRO A 452 -0.57 -27.21 -3.73
N ILE A 453 -0.29 -26.86 -4.99
CA ILE A 453 0.98 -27.16 -5.65
C ILE A 453 2.20 -26.58 -4.88
N LEU A 454 2.01 -25.54 -4.07
CA LEU A 454 3.04 -24.99 -3.19
C LEU A 454 3.58 -26.01 -2.18
N LEU A 455 2.83 -27.06 -1.89
CA LEU A 455 3.27 -28.18 -1.04
C LEU A 455 4.40 -28.99 -1.69
N GLY A 456 4.55 -28.93 -3.02
CA GLY A 456 5.66 -29.53 -3.75
C GLY A 456 5.83 -31.02 -3.46
N LYS A 457 7.02 -31.42 -3.01
CA LYS A 457 7.37 -32.82 -2.74
C LYS A 457 6.54 -33.54 -1.65
N ARG A 458 5.71 -32.80 -0.90
CA ARG A 458 4.75 -33.36 0.08
C ARG A 458 3.56 -34.01 -0.62
N LEU A 459 3.29 -33.59 -1.86
CA LEU A 459 2.21 -34.18 -2.65
C LEU A 459 2.62 -35.53 -3.26
N PRO A 460 1.67 -36.48 -3.42
CA PRO A 460 1.89 -37.72 -4.16
C PRO A 460 2.39 -37.43 -5.59
N ALA A 461 3.36 -38.22 -6.08
CA ALA A 461 3.99 -38.04 -7.38
C ALA A 461 3.01 -37.87 -8.58
N PRO A 462 1.85 -38.56 -8.65
CA PRO A 462 0.90 -38.39 -9.72
C PRO A 462 0.23 -36.99 -9.75
N MET A 463 0.24 -36.27 -8.64
CA MET A 463 -0.36 -34.93 -8.55
C MET A 463 0.61 -33.82 -8.99
N ILE A 464 1.91 -34.04 -8.86
CA ILE A 464 2.95 -33.07 -9.23
C ILE A 464 3.05 -32.88 -10.74
N GLY A 465 2.71 -33.90 -11.53
CA GLY A 465 2.83 -33.89 -13.00
C GLY A 465 1.59 -33.41 -13.78
N ARG A 466 0.52 -33.06 -13.08
CA ARG A 466 -0.75 -32.66 -13.73
C ARG A 466 -0.99 -31.14 -13.68
N VAL A 467 -0.01 -30.37 -14.09
CA VAL A 467 -0.28 -28.97 -14.52
C VAL A 467 -1.02 -29.09 -15.85
N PRO A 468 -2.19 -28.43 -16.04
CA PRO A 468 -2.87 -28.48 -17.33
C PRO A 468 -1.94 -27.94 -18.42
N THR A 469 -1.54 -28.79 -19.35
CA THR A 469 -0.83 -28.41 -20.58
C THR A 469 -1.79 -27.90 -21.64
N SER A 470 -3.05 -27.66 -21.29
CA SER A 470 -4.05 -27.10 -22.16
C SER A 470 -3.78 -25.59 -22.34
N PRO A 471 -3.56 -25.10 -23.55
CA PRO A 471 -3.47 -23.67 -23.78
C PRO A 471 -4.81 -23.04 -23.34
N LEU A 472 -4.73 -21.94 -22.58
CA LEU A 472 -5.87 -21.07 -22.31
C LEU A 472 -6.56 -20.79 -23.64
N THR A 473 -7.65 -21.50 -23.92
CA THR A 473 -8.50 -21.18 -25.07
C THR A 473 -8.98 -19.75 -24.84
N LYS A 474 -8.54 -18.86 -25.73
CA LYS A 474 -9.07 -17.50 -25.82
C LYS A 474 -10.58 -17.63 -26.01
N THR A 475 -11.34 -17.46 -24.96
CA THR A 475 -12.76 -17.09 -25.10
C THR A 475 -12.78 -15.60 -25.42
N SER A 476 -12.90 -15.30 -26.71
CA SER A 476 -13.38 -14.04 -27.24
C SER A 476 -14.80 -13.83 -26.73
N GLN A 477 -15.00 -12.84 -25.90
CA GLN A 477 -16.10 -11.85 -25.98
C GLN A 477 -15.97 -10.84 -24.86
#